data_7a4ab33e208b0d7c7815de8675ea2f1f
#
_entry.id   7a4ab33e208b0d7c7815de8675ea2f1f
#
_cell.length_a   1.000
_cell.length_b   1.000
_cell.length_c   1.000
_cell.angle_alpha   90.00
_cell.angle_beta   90.00
_cell.angle_gamma   90.00
#
_symmetry.space_group_name_H-M   'P 1'
#
loop_
_entity.id
_entity.type
_entity.pdbx_description
1 polymer ?
#
loop_
_entity_poly.entity_id
_entity_poly.type
_entity_poly.pdbx_seq_one_letter_code
_entity_poly.pdbx_strand_id
1 'polypeptide(L)'
;MKNNPKIVITVGDEAGVGPEIILKALASREIPKKINILIVGNKKNLISKYLFLRSLGIENIVDPNQLAIEDLKITVKNVKEPSNDTGNASFLYLKHAIEIVKKSPNSALVTSPICKKLWNSAGHNYSGQTELLSESCDSPNVGMLFTAKSPFTGWRFNTLLATTHIPIREVPYKLDKNLINSKLDLLYKFCNKFKDKPTIHVAGLNPHAGEEGILGTEEVDFINQAIHDWKIKNPLANLSELISPDSCWISSAKAWRGNNTNPPDGILALYHDQGLIPVKIIT
;
A
#
# COMPACT_ATOMS: atom_id res chain seq x y z
N MET A 1 0.69 30.03 -0.87
CA MET A 1 0.28 29.36 0.39
C MET A 1 0.41 27.86 0.18
N LYS A 2 1.18 27.15 1.01
CA LYS A 2 1.24 25.67 0.94
C LYS A 2 -0.12 25.15 1.38
N ASN A 3 -0.91 24.58 0.48
CA ASN A 3 -2.17 23.92 0.84
C ASN A 3 -1.86 22.78 1.82
N ASN A 4 -2.63 22.70 2.91
CA ASN A 4 -2.52 21.58 3.84
C ASN A 4 -2.68 20.25 3.10
N PRO A 5 -1.95 19.20 3.49
CA PRO A 5 -2.13 17.88 2.92
C PRO A 5 -3.58 17.43 3.04
N LYS A 6 -4.09 16.78 2.00
CA LYS A 6 -5.46 16.25 1.97
C LYS A 6 -5.44 14.74 1.92
N ILE A 7 -6.22 14.10 2.77
CA ILE A 7 -6.49 12.65 2.70
C ILE A 7 -7.95 12.46 2.29
N VAL A 8 -8.16 11.74 1.21
CA VAL A 8 -9.48 11.34 0.73
C VAL A 8 -9.70 9.89 1.15
N ILE A 9 -10.76 9.61 1.89
CA ILE A 9 -11.07 8.28 2.42
C ILE A 9 -12.36 7.78 1.81
N THR A 10 -12.35 6.61 1.18
CA THR A 10 -13.59 5.99 0.71
C THR A 10 -14.23 5.14 1.80
N VAL A 11 -15.56 5.20 1.91
CA VAL A 11 -16.30 4.37 2.90
C VAL A 11 -16.15 2.87 2.63
N GLY A 12 -15.92 2.49 1.36
CA GLY A 12 -15.87 1.08 0.96
C GLY A 12 -17.26 0.45 0.91
N ASP A 13 -17.34 -0.84 1.18
CA ASP A 13 -18.62 -1.53 1.26
C ASP A 13 -19.36 -1.13 2.55
N GLU A 14 -20.53 -0.50 2.41
CA GLU A 14 -21.30 0.04 3.54
C GLU A 14 -21.85 -1.06 4.46
N ALA A 15 -22.04 -2.27 3.96
CA ALA A 15 -22.42 -3.44 4.77
C ALA A 15 -21.21 -4.06 5.49
N GLY A 16 -20.00 -3.64 5.15
CA GLY A 16 -18.75 -4.12 5.75
C GLY A 16 -18.32 -3.32 6.99
N VAL A 17 -17.04 -3.47 7.32
CA VAL A 17 -16.41 -2.80 8.47
C VAL A 17 -15.95 -1.38 8.17
N GLY A 18 -15.93 -0.97 6.88
CA GLY A 18 -15.43 0.34 6.42
C GLY A 18 -15.99 1.52 7.22
N PRO A 19 -17.33 1.68 7.30
CA PRO A 19 -17.93 2.77 8.05
C PRO A 19 -17.52 2.82 9.52
N GLU A 20 -17.44 1.66 10.19
CA GLU A 20 -17.05 1.57 11.60
C GLU A 20 -15.59 1.96 11.83
N ILE A 21 -14.66 1.42 11.03
CA ILE A 21 -13.23 1.74 11.20
C ILE A 21 -12.94 3.21 10.92
N ILE A 22 -13.63 3.85 9.98
CA ILE A 22 -13.51 5.29 9.73
C ILE A 22 -13.91 6.08 10.97
N LEU A 23 -15.10 5.80 11.53
CA LEU A 23 -15.59 6.53 12.70
C LEU A 23 -14.68 6.36 13.92
N LYS A 24 -14.11 5.18 14.12
CA LYS A 24 -13.15 4.89 15.20
C LYS A 24 -11.80 5.55 14.93
N ALA A 25 -11.26 5.41 13.73
CA ALA A 25 -9.96 5.98 13.38
C ALA A 25 -9.94 7.51 13.50
N LEU A 26 -11.00 8.16 13.02
CA LEU A 26 -11.10 9.63 13.06
C LEU A 26 -11.38 10.20 14.46
N ALA A 27 -11.75 9.37 15.42
CA ALA A 27 -11.82 9.74 16.83
C ALA A 27 -10.44 9.77 17.52
N SER A 28 -9.40 9.22 16.86
CA SER A 28 -8.05 9.19 17.41
C SER A 28 -7.41 10.57 17.48
N ARG A 29 -6.73 10.84 18.60
CA ARG A 29 -5.94 12.08 18.81
C ARG A 29 -4.59 12.07 18.08
N GLU A 30 -4.22 10.93 17.49
CA GLU A 30 -2.95 10.78 16.76
C GLU A 30 -2.98 11.43 15.36
N ILE A 31 -4.18 11.74 14.84
CA ILE A 31 -4.32 12.38 13.53
C ILE A 31 -3.87 13.84 13.64
N PRO A 32 -2.86 14.27 12.87
CA PRO A 32 -2.39 15.63 12.92
C PRO A 32 -3.46 16.64 12.48
N LYS A 33 -3.69 17.67 13.26
CA LYS A 33 -4.71 18.73 12.98
C LYS A 33 -4.51 19.48 11.65
N LYS A 34 -3.31 19.40 11.08
CA LYS A 34 -2.97 20.08 9.80
C LYS A 34 -3.39 19.28 8.55
N ILE A 35 -3.94 18.08 8.73
CA ILE A 35 -4.39 17.26 7.60
C ILE A 35 -5.87 17.50 7.35
N ASN A 36 -6.20 17.85 6.12
CA ASN A 36 -7.60 17.95 5.67
C ASN A 36 -8.09 16.54 5.32
N ILE A 37 -9.14 16.08 5.96
CA ILE A 37 -9.74 14.77 5.69
C ILE A 37 -11.07 15.00 4.96
N LEU A 38 -11.26 14.28 3.85
CA LEU A 38 -12.52 14.22 3.10
C LEU A 38 -12.97 12.77 2.99
N ILE A 39 -14.17 12.48 3.41
CA ILE A 39 -14.77 11.15 3.27
C ILE A 39 -15.62 11.12 2.02
N VAL A 40 -15.51 10.09 1.21
CA VAL A 40 -16.35 9.86 0.03
C VAL A 40 -17.26 8.67 0.32
N GLY A 41 -18.58 8.92 0.34
CA GLY A 41 -19.55 7.89 0.68
C GLY A 41 -20.98 8.43 0.76
N ASN A 42 -21.84 7.73 1.48
CA ASN A 42 -23.21 8.16 1.75
C ASN A 42 -23.33 8.64 3.20
N LYS A 43 -23.59 9.94 3.37
CA LYS A 43 -23.67 10.59 4.68
C LYS A 43 -24.78 9.98 5.57
N LYS A 44 -25.95 9.71 4.99
CA LYS A 44 -27.09 9.12 5.73
C LYS A 44 -26.74 7.75 6.30
N ASN A 45 -26.06 6.90 5.50
CA ASN A 45 -25.70 5.56 5.93
C ASN A 45 -24.59 5.59 7.00
N LEU A 46 -23.64 6.54 6.89
CA LEU A 46 -22.60 6.73 7.91
C LEU A 46 -23.21 7.20 9.25
N ILE A 47 -24.21 8.11 9.21
CA ILE A 47 -24.97 8.53 10.41
C ILE A 47 -25.72 7.32 11.02
N SER A 48 -26.38 6.51 10.20
CA SER A 48 -27.09 5.33 10.67
C SER A 48 -26.14 4.33 11.36
N LYS A 49 -24.94 4.11 10.82
CA LYS A 49 -23.89 3.29 11.44
C LYS A 49 -23.42 3.89 12.76
N TYR A 50 -23.20 5.20 12.82
CA TYR A 50 -22.83 5.91 14.04
C TYR A 50 -23.87 5.69 15.16
N LEU A 51 -25.15 5.92 14.86
CA LEU A 51 -26.23 5.73 15.83
C LEU A 51 -26.33 4.29 16.32
N PHE A 52 -26.16 3.33 15.41
CA PHE A 52 -26.11 1.91 15.76
C PHE A 52 -24.95 1.59 16.70
N LEU A 53 -23.75 2.07 16.41
CA LEU A 53 -22.57 1.85 17.27
C LEU A 53 -22.75 2.50 18.64
N ARG A 54 -23.34 3.71 18.69
CA ARG A 54 -23.70 4.38 19.95
C ARG A 54 -24.69 3.58 20.78
N SER A 55 -25.67 2.96 20.16
CA SER A 55 -26.66 2.10 20.86
C SER A 55 -26.02 0.84 21.44
N LEU A 56 -24.87 0.40 20.93
CA LEU A 56 -24.07 -0.71 21.46
C LEU A 56 -23.09 -0.27 22.58
N GLY A 57 -23.10 1.00 23.00
CA GLY A 57 -22.24 1.53 24.04
C GLY A 57 -20.83 1.90 23.54
N ILE A 58 -20.58 1.94 22.23
CA ILE A 58 -19.28 2.34 21.67
C ILE A 58 -19.19 3.86 21.72
N GLU A 59 -18.31 4.39 22.56
CA GLU A 59 -18.19 5.84 22.80
C GLU A 59 -17.10 6.52 21.99
N ASN A 60 -15.96 5.84 21.76
CA ASN A 60 -14.81 6.42 21.06
C ASN A 60 -14.99 6.36 19.55
N ILE A 61 -15.95 7.11 19.03
CA ILE A 61 -16.26 7.30 17.61
C ILE A 61 -16.63 8.75 17.33
N VAL A 62 -16.27 9.25 16.15
CA VAL A 62 -16.56 10.63 15.75
C VAL A 62 -17.99 10.76 15.21
N ASP A 63 -18.68 11.86 15.52
CA ASP A 63 -19.97 12.17 14.89
C ASP A 63 -19.78 12.54 13.41
N PRO A 64 -20.46 11.86 12.48
CA PRO A 64 -20.37 12.17 11.04
C PRO A 64 -20.74 13.62 10.70
N ASN A 65 -21.53 14.30 11.52
CA ASN A 65 -21.87 15.71 11.30
C ASN A 65 -20.68 16.67 11.49
N GLN A 66 -19.63 16.21 12.17
CA GLN A 66 -18.38 16.96 12.36
C GLN A 66 -17.36 16.71 11.23
N LEU A 67 -17.65 15.82 10.28
CA LEU A 67 -16.77 15.39 9.23
C LEU A 67 -17.10 16.07 7.89
N ALA A 68 -16.07 16.36 7.10
CA ALA A 68 -16.26 16.73 5.71
C ALA A 68 -16.57 15.46 4.89
N ILE A 69 -17.76 15.38 4.33
CA ILE A 69 -18.25 14.22 3.58
C ILE A 69 -18.69 14.68 2.19
N GLU A 70 -18.10 14.11 1.17
CA GLU A 70 -18.58 14.14 -0.21
C GLU A 70 -19.68 13.10 -0.34
N ASP A 71 -20.93 13.55 -0.25
CA ASP A 71 -22.12 12.70 -0.21
C ASP A 71 -22.62 12.41 -1.62
N LEU A 72 -22.35 11.22 -2.14
CA LEU A 72 -22.75 10.81 -3.48
C LEU A 72 -24.26 10.48 -3.58
N LYS A 73 -24.95 10.36 -2.46
CA LYS A 73 -26.40 10.05 -2.40
C LYS A 73 -26.81 8.79 -3.17
N ILE A 74 -25.90 7.81 -3.29
CA ILE A 74 -26.17 6.56 -3.97
C ILE A 74 -27.18 5.78 -3.13
N THR A 75 -28.28 5.33 -3.77
CA THR A 75 -29.29 4.56 -3.08
C THR A 75 -28.83 3.14 -2.84
N VAL A 76 -28.72 2.75 -1.58
CA VAL A 76 -28.49 1.37 -1.15
C VAL A 76 -29.72 0.95 -0.34
N LYS A 77 -30.44 -0.07 -0.82
CA LYS A 77 -31.70 -0.49 -0.20
C LYS A 77 -31.52 -1.06 1.19
N ASN A 78 -30.47 -1.85 1.39
CA ASN A 78 -30.13 -2.45 2.69
C ASN A 78 -28.62 -2.36 2.92
N VAL A 79 -28.22 -1.61 3.95
CA VAL A 79 -26.81 -1.47 4.36
C VAL A 79 -26.39 -2.46 5.44
N LYS A 80 -27.31 -3.35 5.88
CA LYS A 80 -27.00 -4.34 6.92
C LYS A 80 -26.39 -5.61 6.35
N GLU A 81 -26.62 -5.87 5.07
CA GLU A 81 -26.18 -7.08 4.37
C GLU A 81 -25.47 -6.75 3.07
N PRO A 82 -24.37 -7.44 2.76
CA PRO A 82 -23.66 -7.29 1.49
C PRO A 82 -24.58 -7.60 0.30
N SER A 83 -24.60 -6.71 -0.69
CA SER A 83 -25.48 -6.82 -1.87
C SER A 83 -24.84 -6.18 -3.10
N ASN A 84 -25.44 -6.41 -4.27
CA ASN A 84 -24.98 -5.71 -5.50
C ASN A 84 -25.06 -4.19 -5.35
N ASP A 85 -26.07 -3.67 -4.61
CA ASP A 85 -26.19 -2.23 -4.38
C ASP A 85 -25.00 -1.70 -3.56
N THR A 86 -24.58 -2.43 -2.48
CA THR A 86 -23.41 -2.03 -1.66
C THR A 86 -22.11 -2.18 -2.43
N GLY A 87 -21.99 -3.22 -3.27
CA GLY A 87 -20.86 -3.40 -4.18
C GLY A 87 -20.74 -2.26 -5.18
N ASN A 88 -21.83 -1.93 -5.87
CA ASN A 88 -21.86 -0.81 -6.82
C ASN A 88 -21.55 0.53 -6.14
N ALA A 89 -22.12 0.79 -4.97
CA ALA A 89 -21.85 2.00 -4.22
C ALA A 89 -20.35 2.14 -3.89
N SER A 90 -19.75 1.07 -3.36
CA SER A 90 -18.32 1.06 -3.01
C SER A 90 -17.41 1.29 -4.22
N PHE A 91 -17.78 0.79 -5.40
CA PHE A 91 -17.05 1.06 -6.65
C PHE A 91 -17.15 2.54 -7.03
N LEU A 92 -18.35 3.11 -7.01
CA LEU A 92 -18.58 4.50 -7.37
C LEU A 92 -17.90 5.47 -6.40
N TYR A 93 -17.86 5.15 -5.09
CA TYR A 93 -17.09 5.93 -4.11
C TYR A 93 -15.62 5.96 -4.45
N LEU A 94 -15.03 4.81 -4.79
CA LEU A 94 -13.62 4.74 -5.15
C LEU A 94 -13.34 5.51 -6.44
N LYS A 95 -14.15 5.32 -7.47
CA LYS A 95 -14.00 6.02 -8.75
C LYS A 95 -14.06 7.55 -8.57
N HIS A 96 -15.01 8.04 -7.78
CA HIS A 96 -15.15 9.48 -7.49
C HIS A 96 -13.95 9.99 -6.67
N ALA A 97 -13.51 9.25 -5.66
CA ALA A 97 -12.36 9.62 -4.85
C ALA A 97 -11.06 9.72 -5.67
N ILE A 98 -10.86 8.83 -6.64
CA ILE A 98 -9.74 8.88 -7.58
C ILE A 98 -9.74 10.20 -8.35
N GLU A 99 -10.91 10.64 -8.88
CA GLU A 99 -11.03 11.91 -9.60
C GLU A 99 -10.70 13.12 -8.71
N ILE A 100 -11.11 13.09 -7.44
CA ILE A 100 -10.77 14.15 -6.49
C ILE A 100 -9.26 14.21 -6.26
N VAL A 101 -8.60 13.06 -6.05
CA VAL A 101 -7.17 13.01 -5.77
C VAL A 101 -6.36 13.41 -7.01
N LYS A 102 -6.74 12.96 -8.20
CA LYS A 102 -6.08 13.35 -9.47
C LYS A 102 -6.06 14.89 -9.67
N LYS A 103 -7.11 15.58 -9.24
CA LYS A 103 -7.24 17.03 -9.36
C LYS A 103 -6.64 17.81 -8.18
N SER A 104 -6.21 17.14 -7.13
CA SER A 104 -5.76 17.77 -5.89
C SER A 104 -4.27 17.48 -5.64
N PRO A 105 -3.36 18.39 -6.00
CA PRO A 105 -1.95 18.21 -5.64
C PRO A 105 -1.80 18.16 -4.11
N ASN A 106 -0.83 17.40 -3.62
CA ASN A 106 -0.60 17.18 -2.19
C ASN A 106 -1.76 16.42 -1.50
N SER A 107 -2.36 15.46 -2.18
CA SER A 107 -3.39 14.59 -1.64
C SER A 107 -3.00 13.11 -1.71
N ALA A 108 -3.64 12.32 -0.87
CA ALA A 108 -3.52 10.86 -0.86
C ALA A 108 -4.89 10.22 -0.73
N LEU A 109 -5.03 9.02 -1.27
CA LEU A 109 -6.23 8.20 -1.17
C LEU A 109 -6.02 7.10 -0.12
N VAL A 110 -7.00 6.96 0.76
CA VAL A 110 -7.12 5.83 1.70
C VAL A 110 -8.39 5.08 1.36
N THR A 111 -8.28 3.79 1.09
CA THR A 111 -9.42 2.97 0.72
C THR A 111 -9.86 2.06 1.85
N SER A 112 -11.16 2.03 2.13
CA SER A 112 -11.76 1.03 3.02
C SER A 112 -11.99 -0.30 2.30
N PRO A 113 -12.18 -1.41 3.05
CA PRO A 113 -12.41 -2.72 2.47
C PRO A 113 -13.64 -2.77 1.55
N ILE A 114 -13.51 -3.54 0.48
CA ILE A 114 -14.56 -3.81 -0.50
C ILE A 114 -14.81 -5.32 -0.65
N CYS A 115 -15.93 -5.68 -1.24
CA CYS A 115 -16.21 -7.05 -1.64
C CYS A 115 -16.05 -7.21 -3.15
N LYS A 116 -14.96 -7.85 -3.61
CA LYS A 116 -14.68 -8.08 -5.03
C LYS A 116 -15.78 -8.83 -5.75
N LYS A 117 -16.36 -9.84 -5.09
CA LYS A 117 -17.49 -10.61 -5.63
C LYS A 117 -18.69 -9.72 -5.94
N LEU A 118 -18.98 -8.75 -5.06
CA LEU A 118 -20.09 -7.83 -5.27
C LEU A 118 -19.80 -6.79 -6.33
N TRP A 119 -18.53 -6.37 -6.51
CA TRP A 119 -18.14 -5.55 -7.65
C TRP A 119 -18.44 -6.28 -8.96
N ASN A 120 -17.99 -7.53 -9.10
CA ASN A 120 -18.24 -8.34 -10.30
C ASN A 120 -19.74 -8.57 -10.52
N SER A 121 -20.50 -8.89 -9.47
CA SER A 121 -21.96 -9.08 -9.58
C SER A 121 -22.71 -7.79 -9.94
N ALA A 122 -22.15 -6.62 -9.61
CA ALA A 122 -22.67 -5.32 -10.00
C ALA A 122 -22.22 -4.87 -11.41
N GLY A 123 -21.46 -5.71 -12.14
CA GLY A 123 -21.00 -5.43 -13.50
C GLY A 123 -19.61 -4.75 -13.58
N HIS A 124 -18.89 -4.63 -12.46
CA HIS A 124 -17.55 -4.03 -12.41
C HIS A 124 -16.48 -5.12 -12.40
N ASN A 125 -15.93 -5.45 -13.56
CA ASN A 125 -14.99 -6.57 -13.77
C ASN A 125 -13.54 -6.17 -13.42
N TYR A 126 -13.28 -5.95 -12.13
CA TYR A 126 -11.94 -5.70 -11.60
C TYR A 126 -11.56 -6.77 -10.59
N SER A 127 -10.31 -7.24 -10.61
CA SER A 127 -9.77 -8.16 -9.62
C SER A 127 -9.56 -7.52 -8.24
N GLY A 128 -9.57 -6.19 -8.18
CA GLY A 128 -9.53 -5.43 -6.93
C GLY A 128 -9.35 -3.92 -7.14
N GLN A 129 -9.10 -3.22 -6.05
CA GLN A 129 -8.93 -1.76 -6.07
C GLN A 129 -7.67 -1.33 -6.82
N THR A 130 -6.61 -2.15 -6.78
CA THR A 130 -5.33 -1.84 -7.42
C THR A 130 -5.46 -1.72 -8.93
N GLU A 131 -6.21 -2.60 -9.57
CA GLU A 131 -6.43 -2.60 -11.01
C GLU A 131 -7.22 -1.37 -11.45
N LEU A 132 -8.27 -1.02 -10.71
CA LEU A 132 -9.02 0.20 -10.98
C LEU A 132 -8.15 1.47 -10.81
N LEU A 133 -7.30 1.50 -9.79
CA LEU A 133 -6.36 2.61 -9.55
C LEU A 133 -5.33 2.70 -10.68
N SER A 134 -4.75 1.57 -11.09
CA SER A 134 -3.77 1.50 -12.18
C SER A 134 -4.35 2.05 -13.49
N GLU A 135 -5.53 1.57 -13.87
CA GLU A 135 -6.24 2.02 -15.08
C GLU A 135 -6.61 3.50 -14.97
N SER A 136 -7.23 3.91 -13.86
CA SER A 136 -7.68 5.29 -13.68
C SER A 136 -6.55 6.31 -13.64
N CYS A 137 -5.34 5.89 -13.26
CA CYS A 137 -4.15 6.75 -13.20
C CYS A 137 -3.25 6.61 -14.44
N ASP A 138 -3.66 5.87 -15.47
CA ASP A 138 -2.84 5.57 -16.65
C ASP A 138 -1.42 5.10 -16.26
N SER A 139 -1.33 4.30 -15.19
CA SER A 139 -0.09 3.84 -14.61
C SER A 139 0.00 2.32 -14.60
N PRO A 140 0.57 1.70 -15.65
CA PRO A 140 0.71 0.25 -15.71
C PRO A 140 1.73 -0.29 -14.69
N ASN A 141 2.65 0.55 -14.24
CA ASN A 141 3.65 0.17 -13.26
C ASN A 141 3.16 0.51 -11.84
N VAL A 142 2.60 -0.49 -11.18
CA VAL A 142 2.13 -0.43 -9.79
C VAL A 142 2.94 -1.39 -8.92
N GLY A 143 3.01 -1.12 -7.62
CA GLY A 143 3.74 -1.95 -6.69
C GLY A 143 3.09 -1.99 -5.31
N MET A 144 3.18 -3.14 -4.65
CA MET A 144 2.77 -3.31 -3.27
C MET A 144 3.95 -2.96 -2.37
N LEU A 145 3.85 -1.82 -1.70
CA LEU A 145 4.87 -1.31 -0.79
C LEU A 145 4.36 -1.36 0.65
N PHE A 146 5.18 -1.91 1.53
CA PHE A 146 4.98 -1.84 2.97
C PHE A 146 5.93 -0.80 3.56
N THR A 147 5.38 0.11 4.33
CA THR A 147 6.15 1.16 5.01
C THR A 147 5.71 1.25 6.47
N ALA A 148 6.69 1.31 7.36
CA ALA A 148 6.45 1.51 8.78
C ALA A 148 7.50 2.47 9.35
N LYS A 149 7.15 3.20 10.40
CA LYS A 149 8.08 4.08 11.11
C LYS A 149 8.32 3.51 12.50
N SER A 150 9.59 3.28 12.83
CA SER A 150 9.96 2.77 14.15
C SER A 150 9.48 3.73 15.25
N PRO A 151 8.76 3.24 16.26
CA PRO A 151 8.38 4.05 17.41
C PRO A 151 9.58 4.41 18.30
N PHE A 152 10.69 3.68 18.16
CA PHE A 152 11.89 3.88 18.99
C PHE A 152 12.85 4.90 18.38
N THR A 153 13.04 4.86 17.06
CA THR A 153 14.09 5.62 16.36
C THR A 153 13.57 6.63 15.37
N GLY A 154 12.31 6.48 14.96
CA GLY A 154 11.76 7.24 13.84
C GLY A 154 12.24 6.79 12.46
N TRP A 155 13.16 5.80 12.39
CA TRP A 155 13.60 5.22 11.11
C TRP A 155 12.45 4.59 10.35
N ARG A 156 12.48 4.72 9.02
CA ARG A 156 11.43 4.23 8.14
C ARG A 156 11.86 2.92 7.48
N PHE A 157 11.12 1.87 7.75
CA PHE A 157 11.25 0.57 7.08
C PHE A 157 10.37 0.55 5.84
N ASN A 158 10.97 0.33 4.66
CA ASN A 158 10.25 0.28 3.40
C ASN A 158 10.61 -1.01 2.65
N THR A 159 9.59 -1.77 2.25
CA THR A 159 9.76 -3.01 1.48
C THR A 159 8.78 -3.02 0.31
N LEU A 160 9.29 -3.13 -0.90
CA LEU A 160 8.51 -3.30 -2.11
C LEU A 160 8.58 -4.75 -2.57
N LEU A 161 7.46 -5.30 -3.03
CA LEU A 161 7.39 -6.65 -3.59
C LEU A 161 7.50 -6.60 -5.11
N ALA A 162 8.38 -7.42 -5.69
CA ALA A 162 8.46 -7.60 -7.13
C ALA A 162 7.27 -8.42 -7.64
N THR A 163 7.02 -9.57 -7.02
CA THR A 163 5.82 -10.39 -7.26
C THR A 163 4.94 -10.43 -6.00
N THR A 164 3.62 -10.57 -6.17
CA THR A 164 2.67 -10.50 -5.07
C THR A 164 1.89 -11.82 -4.92
N HIS A 165 0.62 -11.85 -5.17
CA HIS A 165 -0.31 -12.96 -4.89
C HIS A 165 -0.25 -14.05 -5.98
N ILE A 166 0.87 -14.70 -6.14
CA ILE A 166 1.07 -15.84 -7.05
C ILE A 166 1.63 -17.04 -6.29
N PRO A 167 1.40 -18.29 -6.74
CA PRO A 167 2.04 -19.47 -6.18
C PRO A 167 3.56 -19.36 -6.22
N ILE A 168 4.23 -19.83 -5.17
CA ILE A 168 5.70 -19.72 -5.08
C ILE A 168 6.42 -20.37 -6.27
N ARG A 169 5.89 -21.45 -6.82
CA ARG A 169 6.43 -22.13 -8.00
C ARG A 169 6.40 -21.25 -9.28
N GLU A 170 5.55 -20.22 -9.30
CA GLU A 170 5.44 -19.31 -10.44
C GLU A 170 6.37 -18.12 -10.34
N VAL A 171 6.93 -17.87 -9.16
CA VAL A 171 7.77 -16.71 -8.91
C VAL A 171 8.97 -16.63 -9.87
N PRO A 172 9.79 -17.70 -10.05
CA PRO A 172 10.92 -17.63 -10.97
C PRO A 172 10.51 -17.31 -12.41
N TYR A 173 9.37 -17.83 -12.85
CA TYR A 173 8.86 -17.62 -14.24
C TYR A 173 8.24 -16.24 -14.46
N LYS A 174 7.84 -15.56 -13.39
CA LYS A 174 7.27 -14.20 -13.47
C LYS A 174 8.32 -13.11 -13.30
N LEU A 175 9.46 -13.46 -12.72
CA LEU A 175 10.58 -12.55 -12.59
C LEU A 175 11.32 -12.43 -13.93
N ASP A 176 11.57 -11.21 -14.35
CA ASP A 176 12.46 -10.90 -15.46
C ASP A 176 13.19 -9.57 -15.19
N LYS A 177 14.13 -9.22 -16.07
CA LYS A 177 14.90 -7.97 -15.96
C LYS A 177 14.01 -6.73 -15.97
N ASN A 178 12.97 -6.72 -16.79
CA ASN A 178 12.07 -5.56 -16.92
C ASN A 178 11.25 -5.35 -15.66
N LEU A 179 10.70 -6.42 -15.09
CA LEU A 179 9.96 -6.36 -13.85
C LEU A 179 10.85 -5.85 -12.71
N ILE A 180 12.04 -6.43 -12.53
CA ILE A 180 12.98 -6.02 -11.48
C ILE A 180 13.33 -4.54 -11.63
N ASN A 181 13.71 -4.10 -12.83
CA ASN A 181 14.05 -2.70 -13.09
C ASN A 181 12.88 -1.76 -12.84
N SER A 182 11.68 -2.13 -13.27
CA SER A 182 10.48 -1.31 -13.02
C SER A 182 10.14 -1.18 -11.54
N LYS A 183 10.36 -2.25 -10.75
CA LYS A 183 10.15 -2.20 -9.29
C LYS A 183 11.24 -1.43 -8.57
N LEU A 184 12.49 -1.51 -9.04
CA LEU A 184 13.57 -0.66 -8.53
C LEU A 184 13.27 0.82 -8.77
N ASP A 185 12.76 1.20 -9.94
CA ASP A 185 12.35 2.58 -10.24
C ASP A 185 11.27 3.07 -9.28
N LEU A 186 10.24 2.24 -9.02
CA LEU A 186 9.19 2.59 -8.06
C LEU A 186 9.73 2.78 -6.64
N LEU A 187 10.54 1.83 -6.17
CA LEU A 187 11.11 1.87 -4.83
C LEU A 187 12.05 3.07 -4.65
N TYR A 188 12.93 3.29 -5.61
CA TYR A 188 13.87 4.42 -5.59
C TYR A 188 13.11 5.76 -5.59
N LYS A 189 12.13 5.92 -6.50
CA LYS A 189 11.28 7.11 -6.55
C LYS A 189 10.51 7.35 -5.25
N PHE A 190 10.07 6.29 -4.60
CA PHE A 190 9.38 6.40 -3.30
C PHE A 190 10.36 6.84 -2.20
N CYS A 191 11.50 6.17 -2.05
CA CYS A 191 12.49 6.47 -1.02
C CYS A 191 13.11 7.86 -1.18
N ASN A 192 13.30 8.31 -2.43
CA ASN A 192 13.84 9.63 -2.74
C ASN A 192 12.94 10.80 -2.31
N LYS A 193 11.67 10.54 -1.94
CA LYS A 193 10.81 11.55 -1.32
C LYS A 193 11.21 11.89 0.11
N PHE A 194 11.98 11.04 0.77
CA PHE A 194 12.34 11.16 2.18
C PHE A 194 13.84 11.37 2.40
N LYS A 195 14.66 10.96 1.44
CA LYS A 195 16.12 11.05 1.53
C LYS A 195 16.74 11.19 0.14
N ASP A 196 17.58 12.19 -0.04
CA ASP A 196 18.38 12.32 -1.23
C ASP A 196 19.34 11.13 -1.35
N LYS A 197 19.43 10.50 -2.54
CA LYS A 197 20.24 9.32 -2.81
C LYS A 197 20.01 8.18 -1.82
N PRO A 198 18.79 7.63 -1.76
CA PRO A 198 18.49 6.54 -0.86
C PRO A 198 19.28 5.28 -1.19
N THR A 199 19.64 4.52 -0.14
CA THR A 199 20.26 3.21 -0.26
C THR A 199 19.18 2.16 -0.45
N ILE A 200 19.26 1.42 -1.55
CA ILE A 200 18.33 0.34 -1.89
C ILE A 200 19.05 -1.00 -1.81
N HIS A 201 18.44 -1.95 -1.15
CA HIS A 201 18.87 -3.35 -1.15
C HIS A 201 17.95 -4.20 -2.01
N VAL A 202 18.51 -5.28 -2.59
CA VAL A 202 17.74 -6.29 -3.32
C VAL A 202 18.03 -7.64 -2.66
N ALA A 203 16.98 -8.34 -2.23
CA ALA A 203 17.11 -9.69 -1.70
C ALA A 203 17.28 -10.70 -2.84
N GLY A 204 18.15 -11.69 -2.66
CA GLY A 204 18.27 -12.84 -3.57
C GLY A 204 16.97 -13.65 -3.61
N LEU A 205 16.77 -14.39 -4.67
CA LEU A 205 15.63 -15.30 -4.81
C LEU A 205 15.89 -16.61 -4.08
N ASN A 206 17.05 -17.20 -4.36
CA ASN A 206 17.47 -18.50 -3.85
C ASN A 206 18.26 -18.36 -2.54
N PRO A 207 18.34 -19.44 -1.72
CA PRO A 207 19.22 -19.46 -0.55
C PRO A 207 20.63 -19.01 -0.89
N HIS A 208 21.23 -18.18 -0.03
CA HIS A 208 22.57 -17.63 -0.22
C HIS A 208 22.77 -16.89 -1.56
N ALA A 209 21.66 -16.35 -2.13
CA ALA A 209 21.67 -15.71 -3.45
C ALA A 209 22.20 -16.64 -4.56
N GLY A 210 21.84 -17.93 -4.48
CA GLY A 210 22.12 -18.95 -5.49
C GLY A 210 23.50 -19.58 -5.44
N GLU A 211 24.45 -19.10 -4.61
CA GLU A 211 25.84 -19.60 -4.53
C GLU A 211 26.46 -19.89 -5.92
N GLU A 212 26.52 -18.85 -6.76
CA GLU A 212 27.05 -18.96 -8.11
C GLU A 212 26.36 -20.01 -9.02
N GLY A 213 25.08 -20.31 -8.73
CA GLY A 213 24.26 -21.25 -9.48
C GLY A 213 24.14 -22.64 -8.85
N ILE A 214 24.77 -22.90 -7.70
CA ILE A 214 24.68 -24.19 -7.00
C ILE A 214 23.29 -24.40 -6.39
N LEU A 215 22.69 -23.35 -5.84
CA LEU A 215 21.39 -23.40 -5.16
C LEU A 215 20.25 -22.77 -5.97
N GLY A 216 20.46 -22.54 -7.26
CA GLY A 216 19.54 -21.92 -8.18
C GLY A 216 20.29 -20.97 -9.12
N THR A 217 19.82 -20.82 -10.36
CA THR A 217 20.58 -20.10 -11.40
C THR A 217 20.00 -18.72 -11.73
N GLU A 218 18.83 -18.37 -11.21
CA GLU A 218 18.12 -17.15 -11.55
C GLU A 218 18.95 -15.88 -11.27
N GLU A 219 19.76 -15.91 -10.22
CA GLU A 219 20.67 -14.81 -9.88
C GLU A 219 21.73 -14.62 -10.98
N VAL A 220 22.31 -15.71 -11.46
CA VAL A 220 23.32 -15.70 -12.51
C VAL A 220 22.69 -15.42 -13.88
N ASP A 221 21.55 -16.03 -14.15
CA ASP A 221 20.89 -15.97 -15.46
C ASP A 221 20.38 -14.57 -15.81
N PHE A 222 19.78 -13.85 -14.83
CA PHE A 222 19.18 -12.56 -15.14
C PHE A 222 19.13 -11.53 -13.99
N ILE A 223 19.09 -11.94 -12.71
CA ILE A 223 18.86 -10.98 -11.60
C ILE A 223 20.08 -10.04 -11.44
N ASN A 224 21.30 -10.59 -11.39
CA ASN A 224 22.52 -9.78 -11.31
C ASN A 224 22.64 -8.81 -12.48
N GLN A 225 22.31 -9.28 -13.68
CA GLN A 225 22.33 -8.42 -14.87
C GLN A 225 21.30 -7.30 -14.79
N ALA A 226 20.08 -7.59 -14.27
CA ALA A 226 19.07 -6.56 -14.08
C ALA A 226 19.53 -5.46 -13.11
N ILE A 227 20.15 -5.84 -12.00
CA ILE A 227 20.72 -4.92 -11.01
C ILE A 227 21.83 -4.06 -11.65
N HIS A 228 22.74 -4.69 -12.40
CA HIS A 228 23.84 -4.02 -13.09
C HIS A 228 23.31 -3.01 -14.12
N ASP A 229 22.38 -3.42 -14.99
CA ASP A 229 21.76 -2.57 -16.01
C ASP A 229 21.04 -1.36 -15.37
N TRP A 230 20.37 -1.58 -14.24
CA TRP A 230 19.70 -0.52 -13.52
C TRP A 230 20.69 0.47 -12.89
N LYS A 231 21.82 0.01 -12.34
CA LYS A 231 22.89 0.86 -11.80
C LYS A 231 23.49 1.76 -12.90
N ILE A 232 23.74 1.21 -14.09
CA ILE A 232 24.25 1.98 -15.22
C ILE A 232 23.30 3.13 -15.60
N LYS A 233 22.00 2.85 -15.61
CA LYS A 233 20.97 3.87 -15.93
C LYS A 233 20.78 4.89 -14.80
N ASN A 234 21.12 4.53 -13.56
CA ASN A 234 20.93 5.35 -12.37
C ASN A 234 22.25 5.53 -11.58
N PRO A 235 23.29 6.15 -12.15
CA PRO A 235 24.63 6.19 -11.56
C PRO A 235 24.72 6.95 -10.23
N LEU A 236 23.73 7.76 -9.92
CA LEU A 236 23.65 8.50 -8.65
C LEU A 236 22.91 7.72 -7.55
N ALA A 237 22.28 6.59 -7.89
CA ALA A 237 21.58 5.77 -6.92
C ALA A 237 22.56 4.88 -6.15
N ASN A 238 22.32 4.73 -4.85
CA ASN A 238 23.07 3.81 -4.01
C ASN A 238 22.31 2.46 -3.95
N LEU A 239 22.55 1.60 -4.95
CA LEU A 239 22.00 0.26 -5.01
C LEU A 239 23.08 -0.75 -4.60
N SER A 240 22.77 -1.63 -3.61
CA SER A 240 23.68 -2.73 -3.24
C SER A 240 23.87 -3.73 -4.37
N GLU A 241 24.85 -4.59 -4.23
CA GLU A 241 24.82 -5.90 -4.89
C GLU A 241 23.67 -6.72 -4.32
N LEU A 242 23.39 -7.87 -4.94
CA LEU A 242 22.39 -8.79 -4.44
C LEU A 242 22.79 -9.29 -3.04
N ILE A 243 21.84 -9.33 -2.12
CA ILE A 243 22.08 -9.73 -0.73
C ILE A 243 21.37 -11.06 -0.48
N SER A 244 22.05 -11.97 0.18
CA SER A 244 21.45 -13.25 0.59
C SER A 244 20.14 -13.01 1.36
N PRO A 245 19.04 -13.71 1.01
CA PRO A 245 17.71 -13.42 1.55
C PRO A 245 17.58 -13.64 3.07
N ASP A 246 18.36 -14.52 3.65
CA ASP A 246 18.41 -14.77 5.09
C ASP A 246 19.08 -13.65 5.89
N SER A 247 20.01 -12.92 5.30
CA SER A 247 20.76 -11.83 5.94
C SER A 247 20.29 -10.42 5.56
N CYS A 248 19.54 -10.27 4.49
CA CYS A 248 19.10 -8.99 3.94
C CYS A 248 18.36 -8.08 4.96
N TRP A 249 17.72 -8.68 5.95
CA TRP A 249 16.86 -7.99 6.93
C TRP A 249 17.56 -7.63 8.24
N ILE A 250 18.78 -8.09 8.47
CA ILE A 250 19.49 -7.93 9.74
C ILE A 250 19.72 -6.46 10.08
N SER A 251 20.19 -5.66 9.12
CA SER A 251 20.45 -4.23 9.33
C SER A 251 19.15 -3.46 9.63
N SER A 252 18.06 -3.83 8.98
CA SER A 252 16.73 -3.24 9.20
C SER A 252 16.20 -3.56 10.60
N ALA A 253 16.31 -4.81 11.06
CA ALA A 253 15.91 -5.21 12.40
C ALA A 253 16.72 -4.49 13.50
N LYS A 254 18.02 -4.29 13.27
CA LYS A 254 18.89 -3.52 14.17
C LYS A 254 18.49 -2.04 14.20
N ALA A 255 18.28 -1.43 13.03
CA ALA A 255 17.88 -0.02 12.92
C ALA A 255 16.51 0.25 13.55
N TRP A 256 15.57 -0.69 13.44
CA TRP A 256 14.26 -0.58 14.08
C TRP A 256 14.38 -0.42 15.60
N ARG A 257 15.33 -1.12 16.23
CA ARG A 257 15.56 -1.14 17.68
C ARG A 257 16.54 -0.07 18.17
N GLY A 258 17.08 0.77 17.30
CA GLY A 258 18.01 1.83 17.68
C GLY A 258 19.49 1.46 17.69
N ASN A 259 19.84 0.26 17.24
CA ASN A 259 21.23 -0.12 17.06
C ASN A 259 21.77 0.58 15.81
N ASN A 260 22.82 1.40 15.97
CA ASN A 260 23.40 2.14 14.88
C ASN A 260 23.99 1.20 13.83
N THR A 261 23.40 1.21 12.64
CA THR A 261 23.85 0.47 11.46
C THR A 261 23.56 1.37 10.26
N ASN A 262 24.16 1.08 9.11
CA ASN A 262 23.75 1.72 7.84
C ASN A 262 22.60 0.92 7.21
N PRO A 263 21.34 1.08 7.68
CA PRO A 263 20.23 0.34 7.14
C PRO A 263 19.86 0.88 5.75
N PRO A 264 19.28 0.03 4.88
CA PRO A 264 18.74 0.50 3.61
C PRO A 264 17.53 1.42 3.86
N ASP A 265 17.31 2.34 2.93
CA ASP A 265 16.11 3.18 2.89
C ASP A 265 14.94 2.44 2.22
N GLY A 266 15.23 1.39 1.45
CA GLY A 266 14.26 0.50 0.85
C GLY A 266 14.84 -0.86 0.51
N ILE A 267 14.00 -1.89 0.57
CA ILE A 267 14.36 -3.26 0.19
C ILE A 267 13.39 -3.75 -0.88
N LEU A 268 13.93 -4.24 -2.00
CA LEU A 268 13.17 -4.98 -2.99
C LEU A 268 13.18 -6.46 -2.62
N ALA A 269 12.02 -6.98 -2.24
CA ALA A 269 11.78 -8.41 -2.06
C ALA A 269 11.23 -9.01 -3.35
N LEU A 270 11.70 -10.18 -3.74
CA LEU A 270 11.33 -10.78 -5.03
C LEU A 270 9.98 -11.50 -4.99
N TYR A 271 9.54 -11.95 -3.81
CA TYR A 271 8.22 -12.56 -3.63
C TYR A 271 7.56 -12.17 -2.31
N HIS A 272 6.28 -12.46 -2.22
CA HIS A 272 5.38 -11.98 -1.17
C HIS A 272 5.92 -12.29 0.25
N ASP A 273 6.14 -13.55 0.60
CA ASP A 273 6.49 -13.92 1.98
C ASP A 273 7.92 -13.51 2.34
N GLN A 274 8.83 -13.44 1.37
CA GLN A 274 10.18 -12.90 1.58
C GLN A 274 10.14 -11.48 2.15
N GLY A 275 9.22 -10.66 1.67
CA GLY A 275 9.05 -9.29 2.17
C GLY A 275 8.15 -9.20 3.39
N LEU A 276 7.03 -9.94 3.42
CA LEU A 276 6.00 -9.77 4.44
C LEU A 276 6.34 -10.40 5.79
N ILE A 277 7.05 -11.52 5.81
CA ILE A 277 7.46 -12.16 7.07
C ILE A 277 8.32 -11.19 7.89
N PRO A 278 9.42 -10.61 7.35
CA PRO A 278 10.22 -9.63 8.07
C PRO A 278 9.42 -8.37 8.48
N VAL A 279 8.59 -7.85 7.59
CA VAL A 279 7.73 -6.69 7.90
C VAL A 279 6.89 -6.97 9.14
N LYS A 280 6.13 -8.08 9.15
CA LYS A 280 5.21 -8.42 10.24
C LYS A 280 5.89 -8.82 11.55
N ILE A 281 7.15 -9.26 11.49
CA ILE A 281 7.92 -9.59 12.70
C ILE A 281 8.56 -8.34 13.30
N ILE A 282 9.01 -7.40 12.45
CA ILE A 282 9.73 -6.22 12.89
C ILE A 282 8.77 -5.13 13.35
N THR A 283 7.63 -4.95 12.66
CA THR A 283 6.68 -3.85 12.88
C THR A 283 5.44 -4.28 13.65
#